data_cd8db4b278910a947ab56ab0da403c9b
#
_entry.id   cd8db4b278910a947ab56ab0da403c9b
#
_cell.length_a   1.000
_cell.length_b   1.000
_cell.length_c   1.000
_cell.angle_alpha   90.00
_cell.angle_beta   90.00
_cell.angle_gamma   90.00
#
_symmetry.space_group_name_H-M   'P 1'
#
loop_
_entity.id
_entity.type
_entity.pdbx_description
1 polymer ?
#
loop_
_entity_poly.entity_id
_entity_poly.type
_entity_poly.pdbx_seq_one_letter_code
_entity_poly.pdbx_strand_id
1 'polypeptide(L)'
;MAHHDLIQAEEALAESKYSDVVMYAQQSSEKIAKALLEMERHFENIHDVSDIFYVVIMKDKKYSAYENDFQMVRKYLRWLAFHWGKSRYPVLEGGVVVSPLDRYDKNFAADVLEKAKFVYDVLLKVLGEVHDISS
;
A
#
# COMPACT_ATOMS: atom_id res chain seq x y z
N MET A 1 2.04 12.15 3.01
CA MET A 1 1.84 11.24 4.13
C MET A 1 0.78 10.20 3.78
N ALA A 2 0.83 9.04 4.43
CA ALA A 2 -0.05 7.91 4.10
C ALA A 2 -1.55 8.26 4.22
N HIS A 3 -1.94 8.95 5.29
CA HIS A 3 -3.34 9.37 5.50
C HIS A 3 -3.83 10.31 4.40
N HIS A 4 -2.98 11.27 4.02
CA HIS A 4 -3.29 12.22 2.95
C HIS A 4 -3.51 11.48 1.62
N ASP A 5 -2.68 10.49 1.33
CA ASP A 5 -2.82 9.69 0.10
C ASP A 5 -4.14 8.90 0.08
N LEU A 6 -4.60 8.38 1.24
CA LEU A 6 -5.90 7.71 1.31
C LEU A 6 -7.05 8.67 1.01
N ILE A 7 -6.99 9.89 1.55
CA ILE A 7 -8.00 10.93 1.27
C ILE A 7 -8.01 11.24 -0.22
N GLN A 8 -6.83 11.40 -0.84
CA GLN A 8 -6.72 11.63 -2.29
C GLN A 8 -7.31 10.48 -3.09
N ALA A 9 -7.08 9.24 -2.64
CA ALA A 9 -7.65 8.06 -3.31
C ALA A 9 -9.19 8.06 -3.23
N GLU A 10 -9.75 8.40 -2.08
CA GLU A 10 -11.22 8.48 -1.90
C GLU A 10 -11.82 9.57 -2.78
N GLU A 11 -11.18 10.74 -2.85
CA GLU A 11 -11.63 11.82 -3.72
C GLU A 11 -11.54 11.44 -5.19
N ALA A 12 -10.47 10.77 -5.60
CA ALA A 12 -10.30 10.30 -6.96
C ALA A 12 -11.39 9.28 -7.34
N LEU A 13 -11.77 8.39 -6.40
CA LEU A 13 -12.85 7.44 -6.65
C LEU A 13 -14.18 8.15 -6.88
N ALA A 14 -14.48 9.16 -6.07
CA ALA A 14 -15.70 9.96 -6.22
C ALA A 14 -15.73 10.71 -7.56
N GLU A 15 -14.56 11.07 -8.09
CA GLU A 15 -14.42 11.78 -9.37
C GLU A 15 -14.24 10.83 -10.56
N SER A 16 -14.35 9.51 -10.34
CA SER A 16 -14.16 8.49 -11.39
C SER A 16 -12.77 8.49 -12.02
N LYS A 17 -11.76 8.90 -11.26
CA LYS A 17 -10.34 8.91 -11.69
C LYS A 17 -9.65 7.63 -11.19
N TYR A 18 -9.94 6.51 -11.82
CA TYR A 18 -9.62 5.19 -11.29
C TYR A 18 -8.12 4.87 -11.25
N SER A 19 -7.35 5.31 -12.24
CA SER A 19 -5.89 5.13 -12.18
C SER A 19 -5.27 5.94 -11.04
N ASP A 20 -5.81 7.11 -10.72
CA ASP A 20 -5.36 7.92 -9.61
C ASP A 20 -5.69 7.25 -8.27
N VAL A 21 -6.86 6.60 -8.15
CA VAL A 21 -7.19 5.81 -6.96
C VAL A 21 -6.11 4.77 -6.69
N VAL A 22 -5.74 4.00 -7.72
CA VAL A 22 -4.73 2.94 -7.59
C VAL A 22 -3.38 3.53 -7.21
N MET A 23 -2.99 4.63 -7.84
CA MET A 23 -1.73 5.31 -7.56
C MET A 23 -1.65 5.78 -6.09
N TYR A 24 -2.66 6.51 -5.63
CA TYR A 24 -2.67 7.04 -4.25
C TYR A 24 -2.80 5.94 -3.21
N ALA A 25 -3.60 4.91 -3.49
CA ALA A 25 -3.75 3.76 -2.59
C ALA A 25 -2.42 3.02 -2.43
N GLN A 26 -1.70 2.80 -3.52
CA GLN A 26 -0.38 2.17 -3.49
C GLN A 26 0.62 3.03 -2.70
N GLN A 27 0.63 4.35 -2.92
CA GLN A 27 1.51 5.27 -2.19
C GLN A 27 1.22 5.25 -0.69
N SER A 28 -0.05 5.26 -0.29
CA SER A 28 -0.44 5.21 1.11
C SER A 28 0.10 3.94 1.78
N SER A 29 -0.09 2.80 1.15
CA SER A 29 0.36 1.51 1.70
C SER A 29 1.88 1.43 1.82
N GLU A 30 2.59 1.89 0.82
CA GLU A 30 4.05 1.94 0.84
C GLU A 30 4.56 2.84 1.96
N LYS A 31 3.98 4.03 2.11
CA LYS A 31 4.43 5.02 3.11
C LYS A 31 4.18 4.54 4.53
N ILE A 32 3.02 3.94 4.82
CA ILE A 32 2.74 3.46 6.18
C ILE A 32 3.63 2.25 6.52
N ALA A 33 3.90 1.38 5.57
CA ALA A 33 4.81 0.25 5.77
C ALA A 33 6.24 0.75 6.03
N LYS A 34 6.70 1.74 5.27
CA LYS A 34 8.01 2.35 5.47
C LYS A 34 8.12 3.04 6.84
N ALA A 35 7.02 3.66 7.31
CA ALA A 35 7.02 4.27 8.64
C ALA A 35 7.29 3.22 9.73
N LEU A 36 6.67 2.03 9.62
CA LEU A 36 6.94 0.96 10.57
C LEU A 36 8.35 0.40 10.43
N LEU A 37 8.86 0.23 9.21
CA LEU A 37 10.24 -0.20 8.97
C LEU A 37 11.24 0.78 9.56
N GLU A 38 10.98 2.07 9.47
CA GLU A 38 11.84 3.11 10.05
C GLU A 38 11.91 3.03 11.58
N MET A 39 10.84 2.57 12.24
CA MET A 39 10.87 2.32 13.69
C MET A 39 11.87 1.23 14.05
N GLU A 40 12.18 0.32 13.13
CA GLU A 40 13.22 -0.71 13.27
C GLU A 40 14.52 -0.30 12.58
N ARG A 41 14.69 0.96 12.25
CA ARG A 41 15.87 1.57 11.64
C ARG A 41 16.19 1.04 10.24
N HIS A 42 15.16 0.66 9.48
CA HIS A 42 15.27 0.27 8.09
C HIS A 42 14.68 1.36 7.20
N PHE A 43 15.52 1.94 6.35
CA PHE A 43 15.18 3.06 5.46
C PHE A 43 15.32 2.56 4.02
N GLU A 44 14.21 2.15 3.44
CA GLU A 44 14.18 1.50 2.12
C GLU A 44 13.78 2.48 1.02
N ASN A 45 14.48 2.40 -0.11
CA ASN A 45 14.16 3.20 -1.30
C ASN A 45 13.63 2.31 -2.42
N ILE A 46 12.71 1.41 -2.09
CA ILE A 46 12.07 0.48 -3.04
C ILE A 46 10.55 0.62 -2.90
N HIS A 47 9.81 0.18 -3.91
CA HIS A 47 8.34 0.29 -3.92
C HIS A 47 7.66 -0.98 -3.41
N ASP A 48 8.26 -2.16 -3.64
CA ASP A 48 7.76 -3.40 -3.06
C ASP A 48 8.54 -3.69 -1.78
N VAL A 49 7.94 -3.37 -0.64
CA VAL A 49 8.55 -3.59 0.68
C VAL A 49 8.06 -4.88 1.33
N SER A 50 7.35 -5.74 0.59
CA SER A 50 6.72 -6.95 1.17
C SER A 50 7.75 -7.93 1.74
N ASP A 51 8.90 -8.11 1.10
CA ASP A 51 9.92 -9.05 1.58
C ASP A 51 10.67 -8.50 2.79
N ILE A 52 11.06 -7.23 2.76
CA ILE A 52 11.73 -6.61 3.91
C ILE A 52 10.77 -6.49 5.11
N PHE A 53 9.49 -6.26 4.86
CA PHE A 53 8.46 -6.29 5.88
C PHE A 53 8.42 -7.66 6.59
N TYR A 54 8.46 -8.74 5.81
CA TYR A 54 8.51 -10.09 6.38
C TYR A 54 9.74 -10.30 7.27
N VAL A 55 10.93 -9.95 6.75
CA VAL A 55 12.19 -10.22 7.45
C VAL A 55 12.36 -9.36 8.70
N VAL A 56 11.99 -8.07 8.62
CA VAL A 56 12.24 -7.11 9.71
C VAL A 56 11.09 -7.10 10.72
N ILE A 57 9.85 -7.15 10.24
CA ILE A 57 8.68 -6.96 11.09
C ILE A 57 8.06 -8.30 11.49
N MET A 58 7.70 -9.13 10.52
CA MET A 58 6.94 -10.35 10.82
C MET A 58 7.73 -11.38 11.63
N LYS A 59 9.05 -11.42 11.48
CA LYS A 59 9.90 -12.34 12.25
C LYS A 59 10.29 -11.81 13.61
N ASP A 60 9.99 -10.57 13.93
CA ASP A 60 10.31 -9.97 15.23
C ASP A 60 9.21 -10.35 16.23
N LYS A 61 9.60 -10.89 17.38
CA LYS A 61 8.68 -11.38 18.40
C LYS A 61 7.78 -10.28 18.98
N LYS A 62 8.23 -9.03 18.98
CA LYS A 62 7.42 -7.92 19.51
C LYS A 62 6.15 -7.69 18.71
N TYR A 63 6.09 -8.18 17.46
CA TYR A 63 4.92 -8.06 16.58
C TYR A 63 4.12 -9.36 16.47
N SER A 64 4.42 -10.38 17.28
CA SER A 64 3.80 -11.72 17.15
C SER A 64 2.28 -11.71 17.31
N ALA A 65 1.73 -10.76 18.08
CA ALA A 65 0.28 -10.63 18.28
C ALA A 65 -0.46 -10.24 16.99
N TYR A 66 0.25 -9.72 16.00
CA TYR A 66 -0.34 -9.23 14.74
C TYR A 66 -0.11 -10.17 13.56
N GLU A 67 0.37 -11.38 13.80
CA GLU A 67 0.80 -12.29 12.73
C GLU A 67 -0.25 -12.51 11.64
N ASN A 68 -1.51 -12.76 12.04
CA ASN A 68 -2.57 -13.02 11.07
C ASN A 68 -2.84 -11.80 10.18
N ASP A 69 -2.92 -10.62 10.77
CA ASP A 69 -3.12 -9.39 10.02
C ASP A 69 -1.91 -9.07 9.14
N PHE A 70 -0.70 -9.33 9.62
CA PHE A 70 0.52 -9.08 8.87
C PHE A 70 0.67 -9.97 7.65
N GLN A 71 0.15 -11.19 7.67
CA GLN A 71 0.14 -12.04 6.48
C GLN A 71 -0.66 -11.39 5.36
N MET A 72 -1.82 -10.82 5.68
CA MET A 72 -2.64 -10.10 4.71
C MET A 72 -1.99 -8.79 4.28
N VAL A 73 -1.39 -8.05 5.22
CA VAL A 73 -0.67 -6.81 4.92
C VAL A 73 0.45 -7.08 3.92
N ARG A 74 1.27 -8.10 4.15
CA ARG A 74 2.36 -8.47 3.24
C ARG A 74 1.84 -8.78 1.84
N LYS A 75 0.78 -9.58 1.77
CA LYS A 75 0.15 -9.94 0.49
C LYS A 75 -0.34 -8.72 -0.27
N TYR A 76 -1.01 -7.80 0.43
CA TYR A 76 -1.52 -6.58 -0.18
C TYR A 76 -0.41 -5.61 -0.57
N LEU A 77 0.65 -5.49 0.23
CA LEU A 77 1.81 -4.67 -0.11
C LEU A 77 2.42 -5.12 -1.44
N ARG A 78 2.61 -6.44 -1.62
CA ARG A 78 3.15 -6.98 -2.86
C ARG A 78 2.22 -6.73 -4.05
N TRP A 79 0.94 -6.99 -3.86
CA TRP A 79 -0.04 -6.81 -4.92
C TRP A 79 -0.17 -5.34 -5.33
N LEU A 80 -0.19 -4.44 -4.37
CA LEU A 80 -0.25 -3.00 -4.64
C LEU A 80 1.02 -2.50 -5.33
N ALA A 81 2.19 -2.96 -4.88
CA ALA A 81 3.47 -2.58 -5.50
C ALA A 81 3.56 -2.99 -6.97
N PHE A 82 2.93 -4.12 -7.34
CA PHE A 82 2.83 -4.55 -8.73
C PHE A 82 2.20 -3.48 -9.63
N HIS A 83 1.30 -2.67 -9.07
CA HIS A 83 0.62 -1.60 -9.79
C HIS A 83 1.35 -0.25 -9.74
N TRP A 84 2.53 -0.18 -9.11
CA TRP A 84 3.24 1.09 -8.98
C TRP A 84 3.48 1.77 -10.33
N GLY A 85 4.12 1.07 -11.26
CA GLY A 85 4.39 1.60 -12.60
C GLY A 85 3.13 1.65 -13.48
N LYS A 86 2.28 0.65 -13.37
CA LYS A 86 1.09 0.48 -14.21
C LYS A 86 0.04 1.57 -13.96
N SER A 87 -0.02 2.14 -12.75
CA SER A 87 -0.93 3.23 -12.44
C SER A 87 -0.40 4.60 -12.86
N ARG A 88 0.89 4.69 -13.17
CA ARG A 88 1.56 5.97 -13.50
C ARG A 88 1.93 6.10 -14.97
N TYR A 89 2.29 4.99 -15.63
CA TYR A 89 2.89 5.01 -16.95
C TYR A 89 2.22 4.02 -17.89
N PRO A 90 2.18 4.30 -19.22
CA PRO A 90 1.80 3.30 -20.21
C PRO A 90 2.74 2.09 -20.15
N VAL A 91 2.21 0.90 -20.33
CA VAL A 91 2.95 -0.36 -20.28
C VAL A 91 2.67 -1.16 -21.54
N LEU A 92 3.71 -1.76 -22.13
CA LEU A 92 3.57 -2.65 -23.28
C LEU A 92 3.16 -4.03 -22.78
N GLU A 93 2.01 -4.52 -23.25
CA GLU A 93 1.49 -5.84 -22.89
C GLU A 93 0.97 -6.54 -24.14
N GLY A 94 1.51 -7.72 -24.44
CA GLY A 94 1.09 -8.50 -25.59
C GLY A 94 1.19 -7.74 -26.92
N GLY A 95 2.19 -6.88 -27.08
CA GLY A 95 2.36 -6.05 -28.28
C GLY A 95 1.49 -4.79 -28.30
N VAL A 96 0.70 -4.52 -27.25
CA VAL A 96 -0.21 -3.38 -27.17
C VAL A 96 0.21 -2.46 -26.03
N VAL A 97 0.23 -1.15 -26.27
CA VAL A 97 0.48 -0.15 -25.22
C VAL A 97 -0.83 0.09 -24.47
N VAL A 98 -0.83 -0.19 -23.16
CA VAL A 98 -1.97 0.01 -22.28
C VAL A 98 -1.69 1.20 -21.36
N SER A 99 -2.53 2.23 -21.45
CA SER A 99 -2.38 3.41 -20.58
C SER A 99 -3.03 3.16 -19.21
N PRO A 100 -2.62 3.91 -18.17
CA PRO A 100 -3.28 3.79 -16.86
C PRO A 100 -4.80 4.05 -16.93
N LEU A 101 -5.23 4.97 -17.78
CA LEU A 101 -6.65 5.32 -17.93
C LEU A 101 -7.49 4.17 -18.45
N ASP A 102 -6.89 3.29 -19.27
CA ASP A 102 -7.60 2.16 -19.89
C ASP A 102 -7.52 0.89 -19.05
N ARG A 103 -6.66 0.85 -18.05
CA ARG A 103 -6.39 -0.35 -17.27
C ARG A 103 -7.37 -0.58 -16.13
N TYR A 104 -7.87 0.48 -15.51
CA TYR A 104 -8.61 0.38 -14.25
C TYR A 104 -10.05 0.84 -14.40
N ASP A 105 -10.97 0.02 -13.87
CA ASP A 105 -12.39 0.35 -13.77
C ASP A 105 -12.77 0.67 -12.32
N LYS A 106 -14.02 1.04 -12.10
CA LYS A 106 -14.54 1.44 -10.79
C LYS A 106 -14.45 0.31 -9.78
N ASN A 107 -14.82 -0.91 -10.16
CA ASN A 107 -14.83 -2.04 -9.24
C ASN A 107 -13.42 -2.41 -8.79
N PHE A 108 -12.48 -2.40 -9.73
CA PHE A 108 -11.08 -2.66 -9.41
C PHE A 108 -10.51 -1.57 -8.50
N ALA A 109 -10.77 -0.30 -8.82
CA ALA A 109 -10.30 0.82 -8.00
C ALA A 109 -10.86 0.78 -6.58
N ALA A 110 -12.15 0.45 -6.44
CA ALA A 110 -12.77 0.32 -5.12
C ALA A 110 -12.12 -0.81 -4.31
N ASP A 111 -11.83 -1.95 -4.95
CA ASP A 111 -11.13 -3.07 -4.29
C ASP A 111 -9.72 -2.70 -3.86
N VAL A 112 -8.98 -1.99 -4.71
CA VAL A 112 -7.64 -1.47 -4.38
C VAL A 112 -7.71 -0.57 -3.14
N LEU A 113 -8.69 0.34 -3.11
CA LEU A 113 -8.85 1.26 -2.00
C LEU A 113 -9.14 0.51 -0.68
N GLU A 114 -10.00 -0.51 -0.72
CA GLU A 114 -10.29 -1.33 0.46
C GLU A 114 -9.05 -2.04 0.99
N LYS A 115 -8.23 -2.59 0.10
CA LYS A 115 -6.97 -3.23 0.49
C LYS A 115 -6.00 -2.24 1.12
N ALA A 116 -5.88 -1.05 0.53
CA ALA A 116 -5.02 0.00 1.07
C ALA A 116 -5.50 0.49 2.44
N LYS A 117 -6.82 0.61 2.64
CA LYS A 117 -7.39 0.96 3.95
C LYS A 117 -7.07 -0.09 5.00
N PHE A 118 -7.17 -1.37 4.63
CA PHE A 118 -6.80 -2.45 5.54
C PHE A 118 -5.35 -2.34 5.99
N VAL A 119 -4.43 -2.17 5.04
CA VAL A 119 -3.00 -2.00 5.33
C VAL A 119 -2.78 -0.81 6.25
N TYR A 120 -3.38 0.33 5.91
CA TYR A 120 -3.24 1.55 6.69
C TYR A 120 -3.75 1.35 8.13
N ASP A 121 -4.95 0.81 8.29
CA ASP A 121 -5.58 0.64 9.60
C ASP A 121 -4.78 -0.31 10.49
N VAL A 122 -4.33 -1.43 9.95
CA VAL A 122 -3.52 -2.41 10.71
C VAL A 122 -2.21 -1.77 11.14
N LEU A 123 -1.48 -1.15 10.21
CA LEU A 123 -0.15 -0.61 10.53
C LEU A 123 -0.22 0.63 11.41
N LEU A 124 -1.26 1.46 11.27
CA LEU A 124 -1.48 2.59 12.17
C LEU A 124 -1.73 2.10 13.60
N LYS A 125 -2.56 1.05 13.76
CA LYS A 125 -2.83 0.43 15.05
C LYS A 125 -1.53 -0.09 15.68
N VAL A 126 -0.70 -0.77 14.91
CA VAL A 126 0.59 -1.30 15.39
C VAL A 126 1.52 -0.16 15.82
N LEU A 127 1.62 0.91 15.03
CA LEU A 127 2.41 2.08 15.40
C LEU A 127 1.93 2.68 16.73
N GLY A 128 0.62 2.73 16.95
CA GLY A 128 0.05 3.24 18.19
C GLY A 128 0.31 2.32 19.38
N GLU A 129 0.09 1.02 19.22
CA GLU A 129 0.18 0.05 20.32
C GLU A 129 1.62 -0.32 20.69
N VAL A 130 2.51 -0.44 19.71
CA VAL A 130 3.88 -0.87 19.95
C VAL A 130 4.83 0.31 20.14
N HIS A 131 4.64 1.38 19.38
CA HIS A 131 5.56 2.52 19.35
C HIS A 131 4.96 3.83 19.88
N ASP A 132 3.71 3.82 20.31
CA ASP A 132 3.00 4.99 20.85
C ASP A 132 2.99 6.18 19.88
N ILE A 133 2.75 5.91 18.61
CA ILE A 133 2.68 6.93 17.55
C ILE A 133 1.26 7.03 17.04
N SER A 134 0.77 8.25 16.87
CA SER A 134 -0.53 8.53 16.26
C SER A 134 -0.36 9.19 14.88
N SER A 135 -1.38 9.06 14.04
CA SER A 135 -1.37 9.65 12.70
C SER A 135 -1.55 11.16 12.72
#